data_13ba1efa0f342a3f71f06910a642257e
#
_entry.id   13ba1efa0f342a3f71f06910a642257e
#
_cell.length_a   1.000
_cell.length_b   1.000
_cell.length_c   1.000
_cell.angle_alpha   90.00
_cell.angle_beta   90.00
_cell.angle_gamma   90.00
#
_symmetry.space_group_name_H-M   'P 1'
#
loop_
_entity.id
_entity.type
_entity.pdbx_description
1 polymer ?
#
loop_
_entity_poly.entity_id
_entity_poly.type
_entity_poly.pdbx_seq_one_letter_code
_entity_poly.pdbx_strand_id
1 'polypeptide(L)'
;MMKKILYYLVPLATAFLLCGCLKDMKDGELLHGNREVLISIDLPGELASLDKSGFKVTMRNTKIGNTYTSETDAKGETRIDAEYGNYSVIISKVADVGGISKFLHATRDFVLNKDGQSAGTNNLEIKATARGTIILKEVYFHKTKTADGKANYNYDQYFTLCNNSDDVQYLDGVGVGFHTSFNSGKSAVYNKFWLGSTSTELRDSIPVNAFGFVFPGEGREHPIQPGEEVVIALSAVEHTADQTSRPMNLAADNVWAMYIDRFAGSAVKAPAAGVERLE
;
A
#
# COMPACT_ATOMS: atom_id res chain seq x y z
N MET A 1 -45.45 -46.68 34.25
CA MET A 1 -44.17 -46.38 34.90
C MET A 1 -43.02 -46.15 33.86
N MET A 2 -43.02 -46.83 32.76
CA MET A 2 -41.97 -46.72 31.70
C MET A 2 -41.92 -45.39 30.95
N LYS A 3 -43.03 -44.67 30.72
CA LYS A 3 -43.04 -43.38 30.02
C LYS A 3 -42.37 -42.22 30.77
N LYS A 4 -42.32 -42.25 32.09
CA LYS A 4 -41.68 -41.23 32.93
C LYS A 4 -40.14 -41.35 33.00
N ILE A 5 -39.60 -42.55 32.78
CA ILE A 5 -38.16 -42.81 32.79
C ILE A 5 -37.52 -42.30 31.52
N LEU A 6 -38.24 -42.33 30.39
CA LEU A 6 -37.76 -41.87 29.12
C LEU A 6 -37.55 -40.35 29.05
N TYR A 7 -38.35 -39.55 29.79
CA TYR A 7 -38.24 -38.10 29.87
C TYR A 7 -37.03 -37.58 30.64
N TYR A 8 -36.46 -38.42 31.51
CA TYR A 8 -35.24 -38.07 32.25
C TYR A 8 -33.96 -38.61 31.63
N LEU A 9 -34.05 -39.59 30.75
CA LEU A 9 -32.91 -40.14 30.06
C LEU A 9 -32.47 -39.31 28.85
N VAL A 10 -33.42 -38.62 28.17
CA VAL A 10 -33.11 -37.79 27.03
C VAL A 10 -32.29 -36.54 27.41
N PRO A 11 -32.64 -35.74 28.46
CA PRO A 11 -31.82 -34.61 28.87
C PRO A 11 -30.46 -35.03 29.45
N LEU A 12 -30.34 -36.22 30.04
CA LEU A 12 -29.07 -36.73 30.55
C LEU A 12 -28.14 -37.18 29.43
N ALA A 13 -28.66 -37.75 28.34
CA ALA A 13 -27.90 -38.11 27.15
C ALA A 13 -27.44 -36.87 26.37
N THR A 14 -28.27 -35.84 26.29
CA THR A 14 -27.87 -34.54 25.68
C THR A 14 -26.82 -33.80 26.49
N ALA A 15 -26.85 -33.88 27.82
CA ALA A 15 -25.81 -33.30 28.67
C ALA A 15 -24.47 -34.05 28.50
N PHE A 16 -24.45 -35.35 28.27
CA PHE A 16 -23.22 -36.09 28.01
C PHE A 16 -22.65 -35.85 26.60
N LEU A 17 -23.51 -35.54 25.61
CA LEU A 17 -23.05 -35.19 24.27
C LEU A 17 -22.44 -33.79 24.21
N LEU A 18 -22.83 -32.85 25.09
CA LEU A 18 -22.24 -31.53 25.22
C LEU A 18 -20.91 -31.53 26.00
N CYS A 19 -20.66 -32.52 26.85
CA CYS A 19 -19.37 -32.70 27.54
C CYS A 19 -18.29 -33.30 26.65
N GLY A 20 -18.64 -33.98 25.57
CA GLY A 20 -17.67 -34.58 24.64
C GLY A 20 -16.92 -33.56 23.79
N CYS A 21 -17.52 -32.42 23.54
CA CYS A 21 -16.85 -31.30 22.79
C CYS A 21 -15.94 -30.44 23.66
N LEU A 22 -15.95 -30.59 24.98
CA LEU A 22 -15.09 -29.78 25.88
C LEU A 22 -13.72 -30.44 26.14
N LYS A 23 -13.48 -31.63 25.62
CA LYS A 23 -12.19 -32.31 25.83
C LYS A 23 -11.09 -31.84 24.84
N ASP A 24 -11.51 -31.25 23.72
CA ASP A 24 -10.58 -30.63 22.75
C ASP A 24 -10.21 -29.18 23.06
N MET A 25 -10.78 -28.61 24.14
CA MET A 25 -10.43 -27.23 24.55
C MET A 25 -9.14 -27.14 25.36
N LYS A 26 -8.46 -28.24 25.66
CA LYS A 26 -7.11 -28.17 26.24
C LYS A 26 -6.06 -27.67 25.23
N ASP A 27 -6.34 -27.77 23.95
CA ASP A 27 -5.49 -27.18 22.92
C ASP A 27 -5.73 -25.66 22.80
N GLY A 28 -6.85 -25.11 23.28
CA GLY A 28 -7.15 -23.70 23.32
C GLY A 28 -6.29 -22.89 24.32
N GLU A 29 -5.88 -23.49 25.42
CA GLU A 29 -4.95 -22.86 26.38
C GLU A 29 -3.54 -22.68 25.81
N LEU A 30 -3.18 -23.45 24.78
CA LEU A 30 -1.89 -23.34 24.08
C LEU A 30 -1.87 -22.23 23.00
N LEU A 31 -3.03 -21.70 22.66
CA LEU A 31 -3.19 -20.64 21.66
C LEU A 31 -3.26 -19.22 22.26
N HIS A 32 -3.43 -19.11 23.58
CA HIS A 32 -3.48 -17.85 24.29
C HIS A 32 -2.30 -17.72 25.24
N GLY A 33 -1.51 -16.70 25.05
CA GLY A 33 -0.38 -16.37 25.90
C GLY A 33 0.39 -15.24 25.28
N ASN A 34 1.12 -14.51 26.09
CA ASN A 34 2.01 -13.45 25.68
C ASN A 34 3.45 -13.90 25.79
N ARG A 35 4.28 -13.33 24.96
CA ARG A 35 5.72 -13.52 25.04
C ARG A 35 6.44 -12.26 24.60
N GLU A 36 7.52 -11.96 25.29
CA GLU A 36 8.44 -10.91 24.86
C GLU A 36 9.21 -11.36 23.60
N VAL A 37 9.19 -10.50 22.59
CA VAL A 37 9.92 -10.64 21.33
C VAL A 37 11.03 -9.60 21.33
N LEU A 38 12.27 -10.05 21.23
CA LEU A 38 13.42 -9.19 20.96
C LEU A 38 13.55 -9.02 19.45
N ILE A 39 13.54 -7.78 18.99
CA ILE A 39 13.80 -7.41 17.60
C ILE A 39 15.08 -6.58 17.58
N SER A 40 16.00 -6.92 16.69
CA SER A 40 17.25 -6.21 16.47
C SER A 40 17.45 -5.88 15.00
N ILE A 41 18.25 -4.86 14.73
CA ILE A 41 18.60 -4.44 13.37
C ILE A 41 20.08 -4.59 13.10
N ASP A 42 20.40 -4.90 11.85
CA ASP A 42 21.76 -4.82 11.32
C ASP A 42 21.84 -3.75 10.24
N LEU A 43 22.90 -2.94 10.29
CA LEU A 43 23.17 -1.84 9.37
C LEU A 43 24.39 -2.18 8.50
N PRO A 44 24.22 -2.84 7.35
CA PRO A 44 25.34 -3.27 6.53
C PRO A 44 25.90 -2.14 5.66
N GLY A 45 27.14 -2.31 5.21
CA GLY A 45 27.76 -1.47 4.19
C GLY A 45 27.80 0.02 4.56
N GLU A 46 27.25 0.85 3.70
CA GLU A 46 27.22 2.31 3.87
C GLU A 46 26.42 2.79 5.09
N LEU A 47 25.57 1.94 5.64
CA LEU A 47 24.73 2.26 6.79
C LEU A 47 25.41 2.00 8.14
N ALA A 48 26.56 1.30 8.17
CA ALA A 48 27.19 0.83 9.39
C ALA A 48 27.57 1.94 10.39
N SER A 49 27.76 3.16 9.92
CA SER A 49 28.07 4.33 10.74
C SER A 49 26.87 5.08 11.31
N LEU A 50 25.66 4.70 10.91
CA LEU A 50 24.44 5.37 11.38
C LEU A 50 24.10 4.96 12.81
N ASP A 51 23.44 5.89 13.51
CA ASP A 51 22.83 5.59 14.80
C ASP A 51 21.68 4.58 14.65
N LYS A 52 21.78 3.49 15.39
CA LYS A 52 20.81 2.39 15.42
C LYS A 52 19.55 2.71 16.22
N SER A 53 19.50 3.81 16.96
CA SER A 53 18.33 4.21 17.74
C SER A 53 17.24 4.82 16.87
N GLY A 54 15.99 4.84 17.37
CA GLY A 54 14.87 5.55 16.75
C GLY A 54 14.36 4.95 15.44
N PHE A 55 14.66 3.69 15.13
CA PHE A 55 13.93 2.98 14.09
C PHE A 55 12.56 2.58 14.63
N LYS A 56 11.53 3.08 13.98
CA LYS A 56 10.15 2.69 14.28
C LYS A 56 9.93 1.23 13.92
N VAL A 57 9.51 0.44 14.89
CA VAL A 57 9.14 -0.97 14.72
C VAL A 57 7.65 -1.10 14.84
N THR A 58 7.01 -1.64 13.81
CA THR A 58 5.57 -1.94 13.78
C THR A 58 5.40 -3.44 13.58
N MET A 59 4.81 -4.12 14.56
CA MET A 59 4.52 -5.54 14.53
C MET A 59 3.01 -5.75 14.49
N ARG A 60 2.49 -6.30 13.42
CA ARG A 60 1.05 -6.50 13.20
C ARG A 60 0.70 -7.98 13.14
N ASN A 61 -0.28 -8.38 13.94
CA ASN A 61 -0.87 -9.71 13.82
C ASN A 61 -1.68 -9.79 12.53
N THR A 62 -1.30 -10.71 11.65
CA THR A 62 -1.88 -10.82 10.30
C THR A 62 -3.28 -11.43 10.27
N LYS A 63 -3.71 -12.08 11.37
CA LYS A 63 -5.04 -12.70 11.48
C LYS A 63 -6.07 -11.81 12.17
N ILE A 64 -5.70 -11.22 13.31
CA ILE A 64 -6.63 -10.43 14.14
C ILE A 64 -6.42 -8.93 14.03
N GLY A 65 -5.32 -8.50 13.39
CA GLY A 65 -5.06 -7.09 13.10
C GLY A 65 -4.44 -6.27 14.23
N ASN A 66 -4.26 -6.83 15.43
CA ASN A 66 -3.60 -6.15 16.56
C ASN A 66 -2.21 -5.66 16.13
N THR A 67 -1.88 -4.42 16.51
CA THR A 67 -0.63 -3.78 16.12
C THR A 67 0.11 -3.30 17.38
N TYR A 68 1.38 -3.62 17.45
CA TYR A 68 2.31 -3.18 18.48
C TYR A 68 3.34 -2.27 17.84
N THR A 69 3.70 -1.18 18.52
CA THR A 69 4.71 -0.24 18.02
C THR A 69 5.75 0.02 19.09
N SER A 70 6.99 0.15 18.68
CA SER A 70 8.13 0.49 19.53
C SER A 70 9.20 1.18 18.70
N GLU A 71 10.30 1.59 19.33
CA GLU A 71 11.48 2.13 18.68
C GLU A 71 12.74 1.39 19.15
N THR A 72 13.73 1.30 18.28
CA THR A 72 15.01 0.70 18.65
C THR A 72 15.84 1.63 19.55
N ASP A 73 16.60 1.04 20.45
CA ASP A 73 17.60 1.72 21.28
C ASP A 73 18.94 1.94 20.55
N ALA A 74 19.94 2.48 21.23
CA ALA A 74 21.28 2.72 20.67
C ALA A 74 22.03 1.44 20.25
N LYS A 75 21.60 0.26 20.72
CA LYS A 75 22.11 -1.03 20.25
C LYS A 75 21.40 -1.52 18.99
N GLY A 76 20.31 -0.85 18.61
CA GLY A 76 19.43 -1.28 17.53
C GLY A 76 18.44 -2.36 17.95
N GLU A 77 18.09 -2.40 19.23
CA GLU A 77 17.22 -3.43 19.80
C GLU A 77 15.93 -2.82 20.34
N THR A 78 14.85 -3.59 20.27
CA THR A 78 13.62 -3.30 20.99
C THR A 78 12.94 -4.58 21.45
N ARG A 79 12.10 -4.48 22.51
CA ARG A 79 11.36 -5.59 23.09
C ARG A 79 9.88 -5.28 23.05
N ILE A 80 9.09 -6.23 22.57
CA ILE A 80 7.64 -6.11 22.44
C ILE A 80 7.01 -7.32 23.09
N ASP A 81 6.15 -7.10 24.09
CA ASP A 81 5.31 -8.18 24.65
C ASP A 81 4.06 -8.32 23.81
N ALA A 82 3.88 -9.50 23.20
CA ALA A 82 2.82 -9.76 22.26
C ALA A 82 2.17 -11.14 22.46
N GLU A 83 0.90 -11.23 22.11
CA GLU A 83 0.15 -12.49 22.11
C GLU A 83 0.72 -13.48 21.07
N TYR A 84 0.48 -14.77 21.27
CA TYR A 84 0.83 -15.78 20.27
C TYR A 84 0.07 -15.52 18.96
N GLY A 85 0.73 -15.68 17.82
CA GLY A 85 0.10 -15.44 16.53
C GLY A 85 1.07 -15.33 15.36
N ASN A 86 0.51 -15.04 14.20
CA ASN A 86 1.28 -14.76 12.99
C ASN A 86 1.48 -13.26 12.86
N TYR A 87 2.71 -12.83 12.66
CA TYR A 87 3.09 -11.43 12.64
C TYR A 87 3.82 -11.05 11.38
N SER A 88 3.55 -9.84 10.92
CA SER A 88 4.39 -9.10 9.98
C SER A 88 5.04 -7.94 10.74
N VAL A 89 6.37 -7.86 10.67
CA VAL A 89 7.17 -6.79 11.26
C VAL A 89 7.65 -5.87 10.16
N ILE A 90 7.46 -4.57 10.36
CA ILE A 90 8.01 -3.51 9.52
C ILE A 90 8.88 -2.63 10.41
N ILE A 91 10.12 -2.43 9.98
CA ILE A 91 11.06 -1.51 10.63
C ILE A 91 11.35 -0.38 9.64
N SER A 92 11.34 0.86 10.12
CA SER A 92 11.58 2.01 9.24
C SER A 92 12.16 3.21 9.97
N LYS A 93 13.00 3.96 9.24
CA LYS A 93 13.55 5.27 9.64
C LYS A 93 13.88 6.06 8.38
N VAL A 94 13.73 7.37 8.42
CA VAL A 94 14.32 8.26 7.41
C VAL A 94 15.63 8.82 7.99
N ALA A 95 16.69 8.75 7.21
CA ALA A 95 17.99 9.29 7.63
C ALA A 95 18.77 9.81 6.43
N ASP A 96 19.65 10.78 6.67
CA ASP A 96 20.65 11.20 5.70
C ASP A 96 21.77 10.15 5.62
N VAL A 97 22.10 9.74 4.41
CA VAL A 97 23.19 8.80 4.11
C VAL A 97 24.01 9.39 2.99
N GLY A 98 25.15 9.98 3.38
CA GLY A 98 26.06 10.60 2.42
C GLY A 98 25.47 11.85 1.74
N GLY A 99 24.67 12.66 2.45
CA GLY A 99 24.03 13.85 1.92
C GLY A 99 22.74 13.59 1.13
N ILE A 100 22.24 12.37 1.17
CA ILE A 100 20.99 11.98 0.49
C ILE A 100 19.99 11.41 1.50
N SER A 101 18.80 11.98 1.55
CA SER A 101 17.70 11.44 2.36
C SER A 101 17.27 10.07 1.83
N LYS A 102 17.41 9.04 2.66
CA LYS A 102 17.03 7.67 2.33
C LYS A 102 15.97 7.14 3.28
N PHE A 103 15.10 6.29 2.74
CA PHE A 103 14.19 5.47 3.53
C PHE A 103 14.88 4.15 3.86
N LEU A 104 15.13 3.96 5.16
CA LEU A 104 15.75 2.79 5.71
C LEU A 104 14.64 1.86 6.19
N HIS A 105 14.64 0.61 5.72
CA HIS A 105 13.55 -0.31 6.06
C HIS A 105 13.97 -1.77 6.07
N ALA A 106 13.22 -2.55 6.83
CA ALA A 106 13.22 -4.01 6.75
C ALA A 106 11.83 -4.55 7.02
N THR A 107 11.51 -5.72 6.48
CA THR A 107 10.26 -6.42 6.73
C THR A 107 10.52 -7.90 6.97
N ARG A 108 9.72 -8.52 7.85
CA ARG A 108 9.77 -9.96 8.09
C ARG A 108 8.46 -10.47 8.64
N ASP A 109 8.07 -11.65 8.20
CA ASP A 109 6.96 -12.40 8.78
C ASP A 109 7.48 -13.52 9.67
N PHE A 110 6.79 -13.78 10.80
CA PHE A 110 7.10 -14.88 11.69
C PHE A 110 5.87 -15.36 12.47
N VAL A 111 5.99 -16.52 13.08
CA VAL A 111 5.00 -17.07 14.01
C VAL A 111 5.57 -17.00 15.42
N LEU A 112 4.82 -16.37 16.34
CA LEU A 112 5.11 -16.35 17.76
C LEU A 112 4.25 -17.40 18.45
N ASN A 113 4.88 -18.30 19.20
CA ASN A 113 4.22 -19.34 19.99
C ASN A 113 4.94 -19.55 21.32
N LYS A 114 4.45 -20.53 22.11
CA LYS A 114 5.05 -20.86 23.43
C LYS A 114 6.52 -21.24 23.36
N ASP A 115 6.98 -21.82 22.25
CA ASP A 115 8.37 -22.27 22.08
C ASP A 115 9.28 -21.15 21.58
N GLY A 116 8.71 -20.02 21.17
CA GLY A 116 9.41 -18.83 20.70
C GLY A 116 8.96 -18.38 19.33
N GLN A 117 9.88 -17.75 18.61
CA GLN A 117 9.68 -17.22 17.29
C GLN A 117 10.14 -18.23 16.22
N SER A 118 9.33 -18.49 15.21
CA SER A 118 9.60 -19.54 14.22
C SER A 118 10.72 -19.22 13.22
N ALA A 119 11.08 -17.96 13.05
CA ALA A 119 11.98 -17.54 11.99
C ALA A 119 13.35 -17.14 12.55
N GLY A 120 14.17 -18.09 12.97
CA GLY A 120 15.61 -17.90 13.22
C GLY A 120 15.98 -16.62 13.98
N THR A 121 16.85 -15.82 13.44
CA THR A 121 17.37 -14.62 14.09
C THR A 121 16.36 -13.47 14.10
N ASN A 122 16.21 -12.83 15.25
CA ASN A 122 15.46 -11.59 15.42
C ASN A 122 16.21 -10.38 14.81
N ASN A 123 17.30 -10.62 14.11
CA ASN A 123 18.13 -9.59 13.50
C ASN A 123 17.68 -9.33 12.07
N LEU A 124 17.23 -8.11 11.78
CA LEU A 124 16.76 -7.69 10.47
C LEU A 124 17.78 -6.77 9.82
N GLU A 125 18.29 -7.19 8.67
CA GLU A 125 19.16 -6.37 7.85
C GLU A 125 18.36 -5.21 7.24
N ILE A 126 18.79 -3.98 7.52
CA ILE A 126 18.18 -2.76 7.01
C ILE A 126 18.65 -2.51 5.59
N LYS A 127 17.68 -2.24 4.71
CA LYS A 127 17.91 -1.80 3.33
C LYS A 127 17.67 -0.31 3.23
N ALA A 128 18.48 0.36 2.40
CA ALA A 128 18.30 1.76 2.08
C ALA A 128 17.69 1.91 0.69
N THR A 129 16.67 2.73 0.60
CA THR A 129 16.05 3.12 -0.68
C THR A 129 16.04 4.64 -0.77
N ALA A 130 16.37 5.18 -1.93
CA ALA A 130 16.23 6.62 -2.15
C ALA A 130 14.78 7.04 -1.90
N ARG A 131 14.59 8.09 -1.12
CA ARG A 131 13.26 8.67 -0.89
C ARG A 131 12.86 9.41 -2.15
N GLY A 132 11.80 8.95 -2.81
CA GLY A 132 11.22 9.71 -3.91
C GLY A 132 10.66 11.05 -3.40
N THR A 133 10.99 12.14 -4.07
CA THR A 133 10.48 13.46 -3.71
C THR A 133 9.02 13.61 -4.07
N ILE A 134 8.67 13.31 -5.32
CA ILE A 134 7.28 13.21 -5.75
C ILE A 134 6.92 11.72 -5.88
N ILE A 135 5.86 11.32 -5.20
CA ILE A 135 5.38 9.93 -5.21
C ILE A 135 3.95 9.84 -5.73
N LEU A 136 3.64 8.70 -6.33
CA LEU A 136 2.27 8.29 -6.61
C LEU A 136 1.65 7.76 -5.31
N LYS A 137 0.74 8.54 -4.70
CA LYS A 137 0.17 8.23 -3.38
C LYS A 137 -1.09 7.39 -3.47
N GLU A 138 -1.96 7.72 -4.42
CA GLU A 138 -3.23 7.05 -4.62
C GLU A 138 -3.49 6.84 -6.10
N VAL A 139 -4.16 5.73 -6.42
CA VAL A 139 -4.66 5.42 -7.76
C VAL A 139 -6.09 4.92 -7.63
N TYR A 140 -7.03 5.64 -8.22
CA TYR A 140 -8.43 5.25 -8.25
C TYR A 140 -8.86 4.87 -9.67
N PHE A 141 -9.04 3.58 -9.88
CA PHE A 141 -9.50 2.98 -11.13
C PHE A 141 -10.64 1.99 -10.85
N HIS A 142 -11.76 2.51 -10.39
CA HIS A 142 -12.91 1.69 -10.06
C HIS A 142 -14.02 1.88 -11.10
N LYS A 143 -14.77 0.82 -11.37
CA LYS A 143 -15.98 0.87 -12.20
C LYS A 143 -17.19 1.03 -11.31
N THR A 144 -17.61 2.27 -11.09
CA THR A 144 -18.86 2.57 -10.42
C THR A 144 -20.05 2.31 -11.35
N LYS A 145 -21.26 2.56 -10.88
CA LYS A 145 -22.45 2.52 -11.73
C LYS A 145 -22.89 3.94 -12.09
N THR A 146 -23.49 4.07 -13.26
CA THR A 146 -24.23 5.28 -13.62
C THR A 146 -25.36 5.55 -12.62
N ALA A 147 -25.82 6.79 -12.49
CA ALA A 147 -26.86 7.19 -11.54
C ALA A 147 -28.13 6.36 -11.64
N ASP A 148 -28.48 5.84 -12.83
CA ASP A 148 -29.60 4.93 -13.05
C ASP A 148 -29.27 3.45 -12.73
N GLY A 149 -28.04 3.15 -12.33
CA GLY A 149 -27.57 1.81 -11.97
C GLY A 149 -27.35 0.84 -13.13
N LYS A 150 -27.62 1.23 -14.38
CA LYS A 150 -27.66 0.29 -15.51
C LYS A 150 -26.31 0.03 -16.15
N ALA A 151 -25.46 1.04 -16.25
CA ALA A 151 -24.16 0.94 -16.92
C ALA A 151 -23.00 1.10 -15.95
N ASN A 152 -21.79 0.78 -16.40
CA ASN A 152 -20.56 1.12 -15.66
C ASN A 152 -20.20 2.57 -15.98
N TYR A 153 -19.83 3.31 -14.93
CA TYR A 153 -19.30 4.66 -15.01
C TYR A 153 -17.79 4.61 -14.82
N ASN A 154 -17.02 5.14 -15.75
CA ASN A 154 -15.56 5.04 -15.78
C ASN A 154 -14.84 6.40 -15.91
N TYR A 155 -15.59 7.50 -15.75
CA TYR A 155 -15.03 8.84 -15.97
C TYR A 155 -14.39 9.43 -14.72
N ASP A 156 -14.68 8.89 -13.56
CA ASP A 156 -14.22 9.33 -12.24
C ASP A 156 -12.83 8.81 -11.83
N GLN A 157 -12.02 8.43 -12.83
CA GLN A 157 -10.69 7.87 -12.59
C GLN A 157 -9.67 8.98 -12.37
N TYR A 158 -8.83 8.78 -11.35
CA TYR A 158 -7.76 9.71 -11.02
C TYR A 158 -6.59 8.99 -10.34
N PHE A 159 -5.50 9.71 -10.22
CA PHE A 159 -4.41 9.38 -9.30
C PHE A 159 -3.90 10.64 -8.62
N THR A 160 -3.22 10.47 -7.50
CA THR A 160 -2.73 11.55 -6.67
C THR A 160 -1.22 11.50 -6.58
N LEU A 161 -0.56 12.61 -6.90
CA LEU A 161 0.85 12.83 -6.59
C LEU A 161 0.95 13.55 -5.24
N CYS A 162 2.01 13.23 -4.49
CA CYS A 162 2.28 13.85 -3.19
C CYS A 162 3.76 14.21 -3.10
N ASN A 163 4.05 15.39 -2.57
CA ASN A 163 5.40 15.73 -2.16
C ASN A 163 5.77 14.99 -0.86
N ASN A 164 6.55 13.95 -0.99
CA ASN A 164 7.01 13.11 0.11
C ASN A 164 8.37 13.58 0.70
N SER A 165 8.85 14.74 0.31
CA SER A 165 10.08 15.33 0.83
C SER A 165 9.78 16.39 1.91
N ASP A 166 10.83 16.86 2.56
CA ASP A 166 10.73 17.91 3.58
C ASP A 166 10.90 19.32 2.97
N ASP A 167 11.17 19.40 1.66
CA ASP A 167 11.39 20.62 0.90
C ASP A 167 10.27 20.84 -0.11
N VAL A 168 10.07 22.12 -0.51
CA VAL A 168 9.18 22.46 -1.62
C VAL A 168 9.70 21.80 -2.89
N GLN A 169 8.83 21.08 -3.57
CA GLN A 169 9.09 20.55 -4.90
C GLN A 169 8.29 21.31 -5.95
N TYR A 170 8.63 21.12 -7.22
CA TYR A 170 7.94 21.77 -8.32
C TYR A 170 7.46 20.71 -9.31
N LEU A 171 6.23 20.88 -9.79
CA LEU A 171 5.64 19.94 -10.74
C LEU A 171 6.02 20.25 -12.19
N ASP A 172 6.53 21.44 -12.45
CA ASP A 172 6.95 21.90 -13.79
C ASP A 172 7.85 20.86 -14.47
N GLY A 173 7.46 20.43 -15.65
CA GLY A 173 8.18 19.40 -16.41
C GLY A 173 8.05 17.98 -15.88
N VAL A 174 7.31 17.74 -14.81
CA VAL A 174 7.04 16.38 -14.34
C VAL A 174 6.16 15.66 -15.36
N GLY A 175 6.69 14.56 -15.90
CA GLY A 175 5.99 13.74 -16.90
C GLY A 175 5.11 12.69 -16.26
N VAL A 176 3.91 12.55 -16.81
CA VAL A 176 2.95 11.50 -16.46
C VAL A 176 2.64 10.67 -17.69
N GLY A 177 2.83 9.37 -17.62
CA GLY A 177 2.59 8.50 -18.76
C GLY A 177 2.17 7.10 -18.35
N PHE A 178 1.49 6.43 -19.26
CA PHE A 178 1.17 5.01 -19.13
C PHE A 178 2.19 4.21 -19.94
N HIS A 179 2.77 3.21 -19.33
CA HIS A 179 3.63 2.28 -20.07
C HIS A 179 2.91 0.98 -20.41
N THR A 180 3.33 0.32 -21.46
CA THR A 180 2.85 -1.01 -21.81
C THR A 180 3.29 -2.00 -20.75
N SER A 181 2.37 -2.78 -20.17
CA SER A 181 2.69 -3.78 -19.15
C SER A 181 3.59 -4.87 -19.75
N PHE A 182 4.59 -5.32 -18.99
CA PHE A 182 5.55 -6.34 -19.40
C PHE A 182 4.87 -7.65 -19.83
N ASN A 183 3.85 -8.07 -19.11
CA ASN A 183 3.13 -9.33 -19.33
C ASN A 183 1.63 -9.13 -19.64
N SER A 184 1.26 -7.98 -20.20
CA SER A 184 -0.11 -7.73 -20.62
C SER A 184 -0.44 -8.52 -21.90
N GLY A 185 -1.22 -9.56 -21.74
CA GLY A 185 -1.71 -10.37 -22.84
C GLY A 185 -0.80 -11.58 -23.22
N LYS A 186 -1.39 -12.48 -23.98
CA LYS A 186 -0.76 -13.74 -24.42
C LYS A 186 0.25 -13.57 -25.57
N SER A 187 0.53 -12.34 -25.98
CA SER A 187 1.34 -12.08 -27.16
C SER A 187 2.77 -11.72 -26.79
N ALA A 188 3.71 -12.49 -27.32
CA ALA A 188 5.14 -12.18 -27.28
C ALA A 188 5.51 -10.80 -27.87
N VAL A 189 4.57 -10.11 -28.51
CA VAL A 189 4.74 -8.76 -29.06
C VAL A 189 5.00 -7.73 -27.96
N TYR A 190 4.34 -7.84 -26.81
CA TYR A 190 4.49 -6.86 -25.73
C TYR A 190 5.84 -6.96 -25.00
N ASN A 191 6.41 -8.17 -24.90
CA ASN A 191 7.72 -8.35 -24.29
C ASN A 191 8.84 -7.67 -25.11
N LYS A 192 8.65 -7.50 -26.42
CA LYS A 192 9.62 -6.82 -27.29
C LYS A 192 9.79 -5.33 -26.98
N PHE A 193 8.81 -4.71 -26.35
CA PHE A 193 8.92 -3.31 -25.94
C PHE A 193 9.85 -3.14 -24.73
N TRP A 194 9.93 -4.13 -23.88
CA TRP A 194 10.75 -4.12 -22.66
C TRP A 194 12.10 -4.79 -22.87
N LEU A 195 12.15 -5.80 -23.75
CA LEU A 195 13.37 -6.54 -24.08
C LEU A 195 13.97 -6.02 -25.37
N GLY A 196 15.28 -6.09 -25.49
CA GLY A 196 15.97 -5.94 -26.77
C GLY A 196 15.50 -7.00 -27.77
N SER A 197 15.58 -6.71 -29.07
CA SER A 197 15.05 -7.59 -30.14
C SER A 197 15.66 -9.00 -30.17
N THR A 198 16.80 -9.18 -29.54
CA THR A 198 17.55 -10.44 -29.45
C THR A 198 17.97 -10.82 -28.05
N SER A 199 17.53 -10.08 -27.03
CA SER A 199 18.04 -10.17 -25.67
C SER A 199 16.96 -10.64 -24.70
N THR A 200 17.37 -11.30 -23.64
CA THR A 200 16.58 -11.52 -22.42
C THR A 200 16.76 -10.37 -21.42
N GLU A 201 17.60 -9.39 -21.75
CA GLU A 201 17.87 -8.23 -20.90
C GLU A 201 16.84 -7.13 -21.10
N LEU A 202 16.50 -6.45 -20.04
CA LEU A 202 15.62 -5.28 -20.08
C LEU A 202 16.33 -4.12 -20.80
N ARG A 203 15.57 -3.33 -21.53
CA ARG A 203 16.06 -2.08 -22.11
C ARG A 203 16.33 -1.03 -21.05
N ASP A 204 17.24 -0.12 -21.32
CA ASP A 204 17.53 1.05 -20.47
C ASP A 204 16.41 2.10 -20.48
N SER A 205 15.45 1.98 -21.40
CA SER A 205 14.33 2.89 -21.55
C SER A 205 12.99 2.16 -21.47
N ILE A 206 12.03 2.74 -20.76
CA ILE A 206 10.66 2.23 -20.63
C ILE A 206 9.80 2.77 -21.76
N PRO A 207 9.11 1.92 -22.54
CA PRO A 207 8.21 2.39 -23.59
C PRO A 207 6.95 3.01 -22.98
N VAL A 208 6.71 4.27 -23.29
CA VAL A 208 5.44 4.96 -22.96
C VAL A 208 4.39 4.55 -24.00
N ASN A 209 3.21 4.20 -23.52
CA ASN A 209 2.10 3.77 -24.37
C ASN A 209 1.29 4.98 -24.84
N ALA A 210 1.34 5.26 -26.10
CA ALA A 210 0.51 6.20 -26.86
C ALA A 210 0.53 7.67 -26.43
N PHE A 211 0.42 7.98 -25.12
CA PHE A 211 0.31 9.34 -24.60
C PHE A 211 1.16 9.52 -23.36
N GLY A 212 1.90 10.60 -23.30
CA GLY A 212 2.49 11.18 -22.12
C GLY A 212 1.92 12.58 -21.95
N PHE A 213 1.80 13.03 -20.73
CA PHE A 213 1.42 14.38 -20.35
C PHE A 213 2.51 14.98 -19.49
N VAL A 214 2.68 16.28 -19.55
CA VAL A 214 3.69 16.99 -18.77
C VAL A 214 3.02 18.14 -18.05
N PHE A 215 3.39 18.39 -16.82
CA PHE A 215 2.98 19.61 -16.14
C PHE A 215 3.62 20.79 -16.86
N PRO A 216 2.84 21.80 -17.25
CA PRO A 216 3.38 23.01 -17.87
C PRO A 216 4.31 23.77 -16.92
N GLY A 217 5.00 24.78 -17.42
CA GLY A 217 5.86 25.65 -16.63
C GLY A 217 7.35 25.50 -16.93
N GLU A 218 8.09 26.51 -16.52
CA GLU A 218 9.53 26.65 -16.80
C GLU A 218 10.42 26.37 -15.58
N GLY A 219 9.89 25.67 -14.57
CA GLY A 219 10.66 25.08 -13.49
C GLY A 219 10.29 25.49 -12.06
N ARG A 220 9.46 26.55 -11.85
CA ARG A 220 9.05 27.01 -10.50
C ARG A 220 7.66 27.61 -10.42
N GLU A 221 6.80 27.33 -11.37
CA GLU A 221 5.48 27.93 -11.45
C GLU A 221 4.43 27.15 -10.63
N HIS A 222 4.64 25.83 -10.48
CA HIS A 222 3.72 24.93 -9.78
C HIS A 222 4.39 24.30 -8.56
N PRO A 223 4.61 25.07 -7.46
CA PRO A 223 5.17 24.52 -6.23
C PRO A 223 4.18 23.59 -5.54
N ILE A 224 4.71 22.53 -4.95
CA ILE A 224 3.98 21.60 -4.09
C ILE A 224 4.71 21.50 -2.75
N GLN A 225 4.01 21.89 -1.67
CA GLN A 225 4.58 21.94 -0.32
C GLN A 225 4.82 20.54 0.24
N PRO A 226 5.69 20.37 1.26
CA PRO A 226 5.85 19.10 1.96
C PRO A 226 4.51 18.52 2.43
N GLY A 227 4.21 17.29 2.02
CA GLY A 227 2.96 16.60 2.34
C GLY A 227 1.75 17.04 1.52
N GLU A 228 1.87 18.05 0.68
CA GLU A 228 0.80 18.48 -0.21
C GLU A 228 0.56 17.48 -1.34
N GLU A 229 -0.67 17.47 -1.83
CA GLU A 229 -1.16 16.54 -2.84
C GLU A 229 -1.81 17.29 -4.00
N VAL A 230 -1.60 16.77 -5.20
CA VAL A 230 -2.33 17.18 -6.40
C VAL A 230 -3.00 15.96 -7.01
N VAL A 231 -4.21 16.16 -7.52
CA VAL A 231 -5.00 15.11 -8.16
C VAL A 231 -4.88 15.27 -9.67
N ILE A 232 -4.64 14.17 -10.35
CA ILE A 232 -4.61 14.12 -11.83
C ILE A 232 -5.79 13.27 -12.29
N ALA A 233 -6.76 13.91 -12.91
CA ALA A 233 -8.02 13.30 -13.30
C ALA A 233 -8.07 13.03 -14.80
N LEU A 234 -8.63 11.87 -15.20
CA LEU A 234 -8.92 11.58 -16.59
C LEU A 234 -10.06 12.46 -17.11
N SER A 235 -11.04 12.74 -16.28
CA SER A 235 -12.13 13.68 -16.57
C SER A 235 -12.31 14.61 -15.36
N ALA A 236 -11.72 15.77 -15.43
CA ALA A 236 -11.71 16.76 -14.35
C ALA A 236 -13.02 17.58 -14.32
N VAL A 237 -14.11 16.93 -13.91
CA VAL A 237 -15.45 17.48 -13.79
C VAL A 237 -16.10 17.03 -12.49
N GLU A 238 -17.26 17.63 -12.17
CA GLU A 238 -18.13 17.14 -11.10
C GLU A 238 -18.83 15.85 -11.54
N HIS A 239 -18.69 14.77 -10.75
CA HIS A 239 -19.24 13.45 -11.05
C HIS A 239 -20.40 13.04 -10.14
N THR A 240 -20.75 13.83 -9.13
CA THR A 240 -21.74 13.47 -8.10
C THR A 240 -23.09 13.08 -8.66
N ALA A 241 -23.54 13.78 -9.71
CA ALA A 241 -24.84 13.52 -10.35
C ALA A 241 -24.83 12.31 -11.31
N ASP A 242 -23.65 11.89 -11.76
CA ASP A 242 -23.50 10.91 -12.83
C ASP A 242 -23.33 9.46 -12.32
N GLN A 243 -23.04 9.30 -11.02
CA GLN A 243 -22.73 8.00 -10.43
C GLN A 243 -23.49 7.74 -9.13
N THR A 244 -23.57 6.46 -8.72
CA THR A 244 -24.36 6.03 -7.56
C THR A 244 -23.56 5.93 -6.25
N SER A 245 -22.24 5.83 -6.28
CA SER A 245 -21.52 5.30 -5.13
C SER A 245 -20.88 6.33 -4.21
N ARG A 246 -20.36 7.44 -4.70
CA ARG A 246 -19.78 8.50 -3.85
C ARG A 246 -19.90 9.85 -4.53
N PRO A 247 -20.20 10.90 -3.76
CA PRO A 247 -19.97 12.26 -4.24
C PRO A 247 -18.49 12.40 -4.60
N MET A 248 -18.19 12.79 -5.83
CA MET A 248 -16.84 12.97 -6.30
C MET A 248 -16.77 14.22 -7.18
N ASN A 249 -16.12 15.25 -6.68
CA ASN A 249 -15.82 16.46 -7.42
C ASN A 249 -14.36 16.47 -7.85
N LEU A 250 -14.11 16.25 -9.14
CA LEU A 250 -12.80 16.37 -9.77
C LEU A 250 -12.66 17.70 -10.54
N ALA A 251 -13.44 18.72 -10.18
CA ALA A 251 -13.32 20.10 -10.67
C ALA A 251 -12.82 21.07 -9.59
N ALA A 252 -12.06 20.57 -8.60
CA ALA A 252 -11.50 21.38 -7.53
C ALA A 252 -10.15 22.01 -7.92
N ASP A 253 -9.72 23.00 -7.17
CA ASP A 253 -8.52 23.82 -7.48
C ASP A 253 -7.20 23.04 -7.51
N ASN A 254 -7.10 21.92 -6.76
CA ASN A 254 -5.92 21.05 -6.75
C ASN A 254 -5.98 19.91 -7.76
N VAL A 255 -6.87 19.99 -8.74
CA VAL A 255 -7.06 18.96 -9.77
C VAL A 255 -6.48 19.44 -11.10
N TRP A 256 -5.74 18.56 -11.74
CA TRP A 256 -5.19 18.71 -13.08
C TRP A 256 -5.87 17.74 -14.03
N ALA A 257 -6.20 18.19 -15.23
CA ALA A 257 -6.84 17.37 -16.24
C ALA A 257 -5.83 16.72 -17.19
N MET A 258 -5.90 15.41 -17.35
CA MET A 258 -5.25 14.69 -18.46
C MET A 258 -6.14 14.78 -19.71
N TYR A 259 -6.17 15.94 -20.36
CA TYR A 259 -7.09 16.18 -21.47
C TYR A 259 -6.40 16.90 -22.63
N ILE A 260 -6.58 16.38 -23.81
CA ILE A 260 -6.25 17.05 -25.07
C ILE A 260 -7.52 17.14 -25.94
N ASP A 261 -7.62 18.18 -26.75
CA ASP A 261 -8.82 18.43 -27.57
C ASP A 261 -9.12 17.28 -28.57
N ARG A 262 -8.13 16.48 -28.92
CA ARG A 262 -8.31 15.26 -29.71
C ARG A 262 -9.23 14.23 -29.04
N PHE A 263 -9.42 14.32 -27.73
CA PHE A 263 -10.35 13.43 -26.99
C PHE A 263 -11.81 13.93 -27.02
N ALA A 264 -12.07 15.11 -27.60
CA ALA A 264 -13.43 15.62 -27.73
C ALA A 264 -14.34 14.60 -28.43
N GLY A 265 -15.45 14.26 -27.77
CA GLY A 265 -16.37 13.23 -28.23
C GLY A 265 -15.97 11.78 -27.93
N SER A 266 -14.85 11.55 -27.23
CA SER A 266 -14.42 10.24 -26.77
C SER A 266 -14.95 9.92 -25.36
N ALA A 267 -14.43 8.86 -24.74
CA ALA A 267 -14.76 8.46 -23.37
C ALA A 267 -14.25 9.43 -22.28
N VAL A 268 -13.47 10.45 -22.62
CA VAL A 268 -12.94 11.43 -21.68
C VAL A 268 -13.75 12.73 -21.79
N LYS A 269 -14.24 13.24 -20.68
CA LYS A 269 -14.99 14.52 -20.65
C LYS A 269 -14.01 15.69 -20.66
N ALA A 270 -14.34 16.75 -21.37
CA ALA A 270 -13.61 18.03 -21.28
C ALA A 270 -13.63 18.53 -19.82
N PRO A 271 -12.52 19.07 -19.33
CA PRO A 271 -12.44 19.57 -17.96
C PRO A 271 -13.41 20.74 -17.72
N ALA A 272 -13.80 20.91 -16.47
CA ALA A 272 -14.59 22.06 -16.05
C ALA A 272 -13.80 23.38 -16.27
N ALA A 273 -14.53 24.47 -16.35
CA ALA A 273 -13.91 25.78 -16.50
C ALA A 273 -13.00 26.10 -15.29
N GLY A 274 -11.79 26.56 -15.56
CA GLY A 274 -10.81 26.91 -14.54
C GLY A 274 -9.91 25.77 -14.06
N VAL A 275 -10.18 24.52 -14.48
CA VAL A 275 -9.28 23.40 -14.18
C VAL A 275 -8.08 23.46 -15.12
N GLU A 276 -6.88 23.39 -14.54
CA GLU A 276 -5.63 23.37 -15.29
C GLU A 276 -5.43 22.05 -16.05
N ARG A 277 -4.69 22.10 -17.15
CA ARG A 277 -4.45 20.94 -18.02
C ARG A 277 -2.98 20.61 -18.05
N LEU A 278 -2.70 19.32 -18.08
CA LEU A 278 -1.40 18.81 -18.49
C LEU A 278 -1.25 18.95 -20.01
N GLU A 279 -0.06 19.25 -20.49
CA GLU A 279 0.30 19.39 -21.90
C GLU A 279 0.74 18.07 -22.54
#